data_4efb1339520efff437697f859637f0f1
#
_entry.id   4efb1339520efff437697f859637f0f1
#
_cell.length_a   1.000
_cell.length_b   1.000
_cell.length_c   1.000
_cell.angle_alpha   90.00
_cell.angle_beta   90.00
_cell.angle_gamma   90.00
#
_symmetry.space_group_name_H-M   'P 1'
#
loop_
_entity.id
_entity.type
_entity.pdbx_description
1 polymer ?
#
loop_
_entity_poly.entity_id
_entity_poly.type
_entity_poly.pdbx_seq_one_letter_code
_entity_poly.pdbx_strand_id
1 'polypeptide(L)'
;MDRTVAGIVAHIGDCLIWYATDLVAGDRELSTMEMRVRPESEPEDLIATVDAFATVLAHVVAGTSPEARGWHPDGRADATGFAAMACDEMLVHTADVGTGVHQPFVPSEEIAAATLRRLFPWAPTDTDPWLTLLWANGRADLPGQERQVGWKWHCAPLEEWDGTNPRSSAAAS
;
A
#
# COMPACT_ATOMS: atom_id res chain seq x y z
N MET A 1 6.00 -12.95 9.76
CA MET A 1 4.61 -12.56 9.46
C MET A 1 3.72 -13.74 9.84
N ASP A 2 2.81 -13.57 10.83
CA ASP A 2 1.99 -14.69 11.35
C ASP A 2 0.65 -14.87 10.60
N ARG A 3 0.56 -14.39 9.34
CA ARG A 3 -0.66 -14.56 8.54
C ARG A 3 -0.50 -15.73 7.56
N THR A 4 -1.57 -16.50 7.39
CA THR A 4 -1.66 -17.50 6.32
C THR A 4 -1.71 -16.82 4.95
N VAL A 5 -1.43 -17.54 3.86
CA VAL A 5 -1.56 -17.03 2.47
C VAL A 5 -2.96 -16.46 2.24
N ALA A 6 -4.01 -17.20 2.60
CA ALA A 6 -5.40 -16.72 2.50
C ALA A 6 -5.64 -15.44 3.35
N GLY A 7 -5.04 -15.37 4.54
CA GLY A 7 -5.11 -14.18 5.39
C GLY A 7 -4.41 -12.96 4.80
N ILE A 8 -3.37 -13.16 3.98
CA ILE A 8 -2.71 -12.06 3.24
C ILE A 8 -3.61 -11.59 2.11
N VAL A 9 -4.20 -12.51 1.32
CA VAL A 9 -5.12 -12.15 0.23
C VAL A 9 -6.35 -11.42 0.76
N ALA A 10 -6.94 -11.91 1.86
CA ALA A 10 -8.06 -11.23 2.52
C ALA A 10 -7.67 -9.80 2.97
N HIS A 11 -6.47 -9.62 3.52
CA HIS A 11 -5.96 -8.30 3.93
C HIS A 11 -5.81 -7.34 2.75
N ILE A 12 -5.33 -7.79 1.59
CA ILE A 12 -5.31 -6.95 0.38
C ILE A 12 -6.73 -6.45 0.07
N GLY A 13 -7.71 -7.35 0.08
CA GLY A 13 -9.12 -6.97 -0.14
C GLY A 13 -9.62 -5.96 0.89
N ASP A 14 -9.32 -6.16 2.17
CA ASP A 14 -9.68 -5.21 3.23
C ASP A 14 -9.10 -3.81 2.95
N CYS A 15 -7.81 -3.71 2.61
CA CYS A 15 -7.15 -2.45 2.30
C CYS A 15 -7.80 -1.75 1.11
N LEU A 16 -8.05 -2.47 0.01
CA LEU A 16 -8.60 -1.88 -1.21
C LEU A 16 -9.99 -1.26 -1.00
N ILE A 17 -10.88 -1.96 -0.28
CA ILE A 17 -12.22 -1.43 -0.05
C ILE A 17 -12.21 -0.29 0.97
N TRP A 18 -11.34 -0.35 2.00
CA TRP A 18 -11.15 0.75 2.92
C TRP A 18 -10.62 2.00 2.21
N TYR A 19 -9.62 1.88 1.35
CA TYR A 19 -9.07 3.02 0.58
C TYR A 19 -10.14 3.68 -0.30
N ALA A 20 -11.01 2.89 -0.94
CA ALA A 20 -12.09 3.43 -1.74
C ALA A 20 -13.09 4.23 -0.88
N THR A 21 -13.46 3.72 0.28
CA THR A 21 -14.42 4.37 1.19
C THR A 21 -13.82 5.57 1.90
N ASP A 22 -12.55 5.50 2.34
CA ASP A 22 -11.87 6.59 3.04
C ASP A 22 -11.64 7.79 2.11
N LEU A 23 -11.30 7.56 0.84
CA LEU A 23 -11.17 8.63 -0.14
C LEU A 23 -12.49 9.39 -0.34
N VAL A 24 -13.62 8.68 -0.38
CA VAL A 24 -14.94 9.29 -0.55
C VAL A 24 -15.45 9.94 0.73
N ALA A 25 -15.12 9.38 1.89
CA ALA A 25 -15.52 9.90 3.20
C ALA A 25 -14.86 11.25 3.54
N GLY A 26 -13.71 11.54 2.94
CA GLY A 26 -12.98 12.79 3.15
C GLY A 26 -12.09 12.75 4.40
N ASP A 27 -11.99 13.86 5.09
CA ASP A 27 -10.97 14.12 6.13
C ASP A 27 -11.16 13.37 7.47
N ARG A 28 -12.14 12.52 7.57
CA ARG A 28 -12.47 11.84 8.83
C ARG A 28 -12.46 10.33 8.67
N GLU A 29 -11.88 9.66 9.65
CA GLU A 29 -11.96 8.21 9.77
C GLU A 29 -13.41 7.72 9.79
N LEU A 30 -13.70 6.66 9.03
CA LEU A 30 -14.96 5.96 9.08
C LEU A 30 -14.97 4.99 10.26
N SER A 31 -15.65 5.37 11.34
CA SER A 31 -15.72 4.58 12.59
C SER A 31 -17.06 3.86 12.79
N THR A 32 -17.99 3.98 11.84
CA THR A 32 -19.36 3.47 11.99
C THR A 32 -19.57 2.08 11.38
N MET A 33 -18.56 1.52 10.72
CA MET A 33 -18.64 0.20 10.10
C MET A 33 -17.36 -0.58 10.31
N GLU A 34 -17.49 -1.90 10.24
CA GLU A 34 -16.37 -2.83 10.16
C GLU A 34 -16.59 -3.73 8.94
N MET A 35 -15.65 -3.69 7.99
CA MET A 35 -15.65 -4.57 6.82
C MET A 35 -14.45 -5.49 6.89
N ARG A 36 -14.68 -6.78 6.63
CA ARG A 36 -13.60 -7.76 6.59
C ARG A 36 -13.86 -8.79 5.50
N VAL A 37 -12.85 -9.06 4.70
CA VAL A 37 -12.82 -10.22 3.80
C VAL A 37 -12.57 -11.47 4.64
N ARG A 38 -13.32 -12.53 4.38
CA ARG A 38 -13.22 -13.79 5.13
C ARG A 38 -12.08 -14.66 4.59
N PRO A 39 -10.98 -14.84 5.33
CA PRO A 39 -9.83 -15.60 4.85
C PRO A 39 -10.09 -17.11 4.72
N GLU A 40 -11.19 -17.62 5.30
CA GLU A 40 -11.65 -19.00 5.19
C GLU A 40 -12.44 -19.29 3.91
N SER A 41 -12.64 -18.27 3.04
CA SER A 41 -13.29 -18.45 1.73
C SER A 41 -12.43 -19.26 0.77
N GLU A 42 -13.04 -19.84 -0.26
CA GLU A 42 -12.29 -20.53 -1.31
C GLU A 42 -11.32 -19.59 -2.03
N PRO A 43 -10.15 -20.07 -2.46
CA PRO A 43 -9.10 -19.23 -3.07
C PRO A 43 -9.60 -18.41 -4.27
N GLU A 44 -10.43 -19.00 -5.12
CA GLU A 44 -11.00 -18.35 -6.29
C GLU A 44 -11.92 -17.19 -5.90
N ASP A 45 -12.71 -17.34 -4.83
CA ASP A 45 -13.59 -16.30 -4.31
C ASP A 45 -12.80 -15.16 -3.67
N LEU A 46 -11.69 -15.46 -2.99
CA LEU A 46 -10.78 -14.45 -2.44
C LEU A 46 -10.16 -13.61 -3.57
N ILE A 47 -9.68 -14.25 -4.63
CA ILE A 47 -9.10 -13.56 -5.80
C ILE A 47 -10.15 -12.68 -6.48
N ALA A 48 -11.36 -13.22 -6.72
CA ALA A 48 -12.46 -12.46 -7.31
C ALA A 48 -12.88 -11.25 -6.44
N THR A 49 -12.80 -11.38 -5.11
CA THR A 49 -13.08 -10.28 -4.18
C THR A 49 -12.03 -9.18 -4.30
N VAL A 50 -10.74 -9.54 -4.34
CA VAL A 50 -9.63 -8.58 -4.53
C VAL A 50 -9.78 -7.84 -5.86
N ASP A 51 -10.05 -8.56 -6.95
CA ASP A 51 -10.25 -7.97 -8.29
C ASP A 51 -11.44 -6.99 -8.30
N ALA A 52 -12.56 -7.38 -7.70
CA ALA A 52 -13.72 -6.51 -7.58
C ALA A 52 -13.41 -5.23 -6.79
N PHE A 53 -12.71 -5.34 -5.66
CA PHE A 53 -12.39 -4.18 -4.83
C PHE A 53 -11.32 -3.29 -5.46
N ALA A 54 -10.34 -3.86 -6.18
CA ALA A 54 -9.40 -3.09 -7.00
C ALA A 54 -10.14 -2.29 -8.09
N THR A 55 -11.13 -2.91 -8.74
CA THR A 55 -11.97 -2.25 -9.74
C THR A 55 -12.80 -1.12 -9.12
N VAL A 56 -13.41 -1.34 -7.95
CA VAL A 56 -14.15 -0.30 -7.22
C VAL A 56 -13.23 0.88 -6.90
N LEU A 57 -12.07 0.62 -6.33
CA LEU A 57 -11.11 1.68 -5.99
C LEU A 57 -10.65 2.44 -7.24
N ALA A 58 -10.37 1.74 -8.34
CA ALA A 58 -9.97 2.38 -9.59
C ALA A 58 -11.05 3.35 -10.12
N HIS A 59 -12.34 2.96 -10.03
CA HIS A 59 -13.45 3.84 -10.41
C HIS A 59 -13.59 5.05 -9.46
N VAL A 60 -13.41 4.83 -8.16
CA VAL A 60 -13.44 5.91 -7.17
C VAL A 60 -12.31 6.90 -7.42
N VAL A 61 -11.09 6.42 -7.60
CA VAL A 61 -9.91 7.26 -7.91
C VAL A 61 -10.15 8.07 -9.19
N ALA A 62 -10.62 7.43 -10.25
CA ALA A 62 -10.87 8.09 -11.54
C ALA A 62 -12.00 9.15 -11.47
N GLY A 63 -12.97 8.97 -10.57
CA GLY A 63 -14.10 9.89 -10.39
C GLY A 63 -13.89 10.98 -9.34
N THR A 64 -12.78 10.95 -8.61
CA THR A 64 -12.50 11.86 -7.49
C THR A 64 -11.75 13.10 -7.98
N SER A 65 -12.13 14.29 -7.45
CA SER A 65 -11.43 15.54 -7.73
C SER A 65 -9.96 15.48 -7.24
N PRO A 66 -9.00 16.07 -7.99
CA PRO A 66 -7.60 16.13 -7.56
C PRO A 66 -7.38 16.85 -6.21
N GLU A 67 -8.29 17.76 -5.84
CA GLU A 67 -8.24 18.50 -4.58
C GLU A 67 -8.82 17.69 -3.39
N ALA A 68 -9.54 16.61 -3.66
CA ALA A 68 -10.11 15.79 -2.61
C ALA A 68 -9.02 15.15 -1.77
N ARG A 69 -9.30 15.00 -0.48
CA ARG A 69 -8.42 14.33 0.48
C ARG A 69 -9.25 13.35 1.30
N GLY A 70 -8.70 12.16 1.48
CA GLY A 70 -9.24 11.13 2.37
C GLY A 70 -8.35 10.92 3.58
N TRP A 71 -8.92 10.45 4.67
CA TRP A 71 -8.20 10.12 5.88
C TRP A 71 -7.46 8.79 5.73
N HIS A 72 -6.24 8.71 6.27
CA HIS A 72 -5.48 7.49 6.45
C HIS A 72 -4.62 7.61 7.72
N PRO A 73 -4.32 6.52 8.46
CA PRO A 73 -3.50 6.59 9.68
C PRO A 73 -2.12 7.24 9.49
N ASP A 74 -1.54 7.13 8.31
CA ASP A 74 -0.24 7.74 7.99
C ASP A 74 -0.33 9.17 7.48
N GLY A 75 -1.54 9.68 7.25
CA GLY A 75 -1.76 11.06 6.81
C GLY A 75 -2.88 11.19 5.79
N ARG A 76 -3.25 12.43 5.47
CA ARG A 76 -4.30 12.72 4.49
C ARG A 76 -3.78 12.48 3.08
N ALA A 77 -4.46 11.60 2.34
CA ALA A 77 -4.08 11.22 0.99
C ALA A 77 -5.03 11.82 -0.05
N ASP A 78 -4.48 12.17 -1.21
CA ASP A 78 -5.26 12.45 -2.42
C ASP A 78 -5.58 11.14 -3.18
N ALA A 79 -6.33 11.25 -4.27
CA ALA A 79 -6.69 10.09 -5.09
C ALA A 79 -5.45 9.32 -5.58
N THR A 80 -4.37 10.02 -5.95
CA THR A 80 -3.13 9.37 -6.41
C THR A 80 -2.38 8.68 -5.27
N GLY A 81 -2.48 9.21 -4.05
CA GLY A 81 -1.95 8.58 -2.84
C GLY A 81 -2.65 7.26 -2.54
N PHE A 82 -3.98 7.23 -2.55
CA PHE A 82 -4.74 6.00 -2.35
C PHE A 82 -4.47 4.97 -3.45
N ALA A 83 -4.36 5.39 -4.72
CA ALA A 83 -3.98 4.50 -5.81
C ALA A 83 -2.58 3.89 -5.60
N ALA A 84 -1.62 4.70 -5.18
CA ALA A 84 -0.27 4.22 -4.93
C ALA A 84 -0.19 3.28 -3.70
N MET A 85 -0.91 3.58 -2.61
CA MET A 85 -1.02 2.69 -1.45
C MET A 85 -1.63 1.35 -1.84
N ALA A 86 -2.68 1.34 -2.68
CA ALA A 86 -3.25 0.11 -3.20
C ALA A 86 -2.25 -0.69 -4.05
N CYS A 87 -1.49 -0.02 -4.91
CA CYS A 87 -0.41 -0.68 -5.66
C CYS A 87 0.64 -1.28 -4.73
N ASP A 88 1.07 -0.56 -3.70
CA ASP A 88 2.05 -1.05 -2.73
C ASP A 88 1.55 -2.29 -1.98
N GLU A 89 0.31 -2.24 -1.45
CA GLU A 89 -0.32 -3.40 -0.80
C GLU A 89 -0.40 -4.61 -1.72
N MET A 90 -0.85 -4.41 -2.96
CA MET A 90 -0.96 -5.50 -3.94
C MET A 90 0.41 -6.07 -4.31
N LEU A 91 1.41 -5.22 -4.58
CA LEU A 91 2.74 -5.66 -5.01
C LEU A 91 3.49 -6.40 -3.89
N VAL A 92 3.59 -5.76 -2.73
CA VAL A 92 4.37 -6.30 -1.60
C VAL A 92 3.71 -7.56 -1.04
N HIS A 93 2.40 -7.56 -0.89
CA HIS A 93 1.70 -8.74 -0.38
C HIS A 93 1.55 -9.86 -1.41
N THR A 94 1.55 -9.57 -2.72
CA THR A 94 1.68 -10.64 -3.73
C THR A 94 3.05 -11.33 -3.63
N ALA A 95 4.12 -10.59 -3.33
CA ALA A 95 5.42 -11.22 -3.06
C ALA A 95 5.40 -12.06 -1.77
N ASP A 96 4.72 -11.59 -0.72
CA ASP A 96 4.52 -12.34 0.52
C ASP A 96 3.74 -13.65 0.24
N VAL A 97 2.66 -13.60 -0.56
CA VAL A 97 1.90 -14.77 -1.04
C VAL A 97 2.79 -15.70 -1.85
N GLY A 98 3.53 -15.14 -2.82
CA GLY A 98 4.46 -15.90 -3.67
C GLY A 98 5.49 -16.68 -2.85
N THR A 99 6.00 -16.07 -1.78
CA THR A 99 6.88 -16.75 -0.81
C THR A 99 6.17 -17.92 -0.13
N GLY A 100 4.92 -17.70 0.30
CA GLY A 100 4.12 -18.72 0.98
C GLY A 100 3.75 -19.93 0.10
N VAL A 101 3.62 -19.73 -1.21
CA VAL A 101 3.32 -20.81 -2.19
C VAL A 101 4.54 -21.26 -2.99
N HIS A 102 5.74 -20.80 -2.64
CA HIS A 102 7.01 -21.10 -3.33
C HIS A 102 7.00 -20.71 -4.82
N GLN A 103 6.33 -19.63 -5.16
CA GLN A 103 6.28 -19.05 -6.51
C GLN A 103 6.75 -17.59 -6.44
N PRO A 104 8.00 -17.26 -6.80
CA PRO A 104 8.51 -15.91 -6.71
C PRO A 104 7.70 -14.95 -7.59
N PHE A 105 7.43 -13.76 -7.06
CA PHE A 105 6.76 -12.68 -7.77
C PHE A 105 7.72 -11.49 -7.94
N VAL A 106 7.79 -10.97 -9.15
CA VAL A 106 8.51 -9.73 -9.48
C VAL A 106 7.60 -8.90 -10.39
N PRO A 107 7.21 -7.69 -10.01
CA PRO A 107 6.38 -6.81 -10.85
C PRO A 107 7.20 -6.21 -12.00
N SER A 108 6.52 -5.49 -12.91
CA SER A 108 7.25 -4.64 -13.86
C SER A 108 8.00 -3.53 -13.14
N GLU A 109 9.18 -3.19 -13.66
CA GLU A 109 10.01 -2.09 -13.14
C GLU A 109 9.23 -0.77 -13.10
N GLU A 110 8.41 -0.51 -14.12
CA GLU A 110 7.62 0.71 -14.25
C GLU A 110 6.66 0.90 -13.07
N ILE A 111 5.88 -0.13 -12.71
CA ILE A 111 4.92 -0.02 -11.61
C ILE A 111 5.62 0.06 -10.25
N ALA A 112 6.69 -0.71 -10.06
CA ALA A 112 7.49 -0.64 -8.84
C ALA A 112 8.09 0.75 -8.64
N ALA A 113 8.69 1.32 -9.69
CA ALA A 113 9.27 2.66 -9.66
C ALA A 113 8.21 3.76 -9.45
N ALA A 114 7.03 3.64 -10.06
CA ALA A 114 5.95 4.61 -9.89
C ALA A 114 5.43 4.62 -8.44
N THR A 115 5.18 3.43 -7.88
CA THR A 115 4.74 3.24 -6.49
C THR A 115 5.77 3.79 -5.51
N LEU A 116 7.05 3.41 -5.70
CA LEU A 116 8.17 3.86 -4.87
C LEU A 116 8.26 5.39 -4.85
N ARG A 117 8.30 6.03 -6.02
CA ARG A 117 8.40 7.50 -6.11
C ARG A 117 7.23 8.20 -5.45
N ARG A 118 6.03 7.62 -5.55
CA ARG A 118 4.82 8.27 -5.01
C ARG A 118 4.72 8.17 -3.49
N LEU A 119 5.11 7.04 -2.89
CA LEU A 119 4.92 6.77 -1.48
C LEU A 119 6.17 6.97 -0.63
N PHE A 120 7.35 6.81 -1.22
CA PHE A 120 8.63 6.85 -0.54
C PHE A 120 9.59 7.83 -1.25
N PRO A 121 9.23 9.12 -1.39
CA PRO A 121 10.02 10.09 -2.15
C PRO A 121 11.43 10.29 -1.61
N TRP A 122 11.71 9.89 -0.38
CA TRP A 122 13.03 9.89 0.25
C TRP A 122 13.91 8.68 -0.12
N ALA A 123 13.35 7.66 -0.78
CA ALA A 123 14.08 6.45 -1.11
C ALA A 123 15.15 6.71 -2.18
N PRO A 124 16.26 5.93 -2.19
CA PRO A 124 17.28 6.02 -3.23
C PRO A 124 16.69 5.82 -4.64
N THR A 125 17.19 6.59 -5.61
CA THR A 125 16.70 6.57 -7.01
C THR A 125 17.67 5.89 -7.98
N ASP A 126 18.86 5.52 -7.50
CA ASP A 126 19.95 4.89 -8.27
C ASP A 126 20.07 3.37 -8.02
N THR A 127 19.02 2.77 -7.49
CA THR A 127 18.93 1.37 -7.11
C THR A 127 17.78 0.67 -7.85
N ASP A 128 17.75 -0.67 -7.84
CA ASP A 128 16.64 -1.45 -8.40
C ASP A 128 15.31 -1.05 -7.74
N PRO A 129 14.31 -0.60 -8.49
CA PRO A 129 13.06 -0.07 -7.93
C PRO A 129 12.28 -1.09 -7.11
N TRP A 130 12.27 -2.37 -7.52
CA TRP A 130 11.55 -3.39 -6.78
C TRP A 130 12.22 -3.74 -5.45
N LEU A 131 13.54 -3.95 -5.48
CA LEU A 131 14.31 -4.19 -4.26
C LEU A 131 14.18 -3.00 -3.30
N THR A 132 14.20 -1.78 -3.83
CA THR A 132 14.07 -0.55 -3.03
C THR A 132 12.67 -0.41 -2.44
N LEU A 133 11.62 -0.78 -3.18
CA LEU A 133 10.25 -0.80 -2.66
C LEU A 133 10.10 -1.82 -1.52
N LEU A 134 10.65 -3.02 -1.68
CA LEU A 134 10.67 -4.02 -0.61
C LEU A 134 11.45 -3.53 0.62
N TRP A 135 12.58 -2.87 0.41
CA TRP A 135 13.36 -2.26 1.49
C TRP A 135 12.57 -1.16 2.19
N ALA A 136 11.94 -0.25 1.47
CA ALA A 136 11.13 0.83 2.02
C ALA A 136 10.00 0.31 2.91
N ASN A 137 9.43 -0.83 2.55
CA ASN A 137 8.42 -1.59 3.31
C ASN A 137 9.03 -2.50 4.41
N GLY A 138 10.33 -2.43 4.66
CA GLY A 138 11.01 -3.26 5.68
C GLY A 138 11.06 -4.76 5.36
N ARG A 139 10.86 -5.16 4.09
CA ARG A 139 10.85 -6.56 3.64
C ARG A 139 12.22 -7.06 3.21
N ALA A 140 13.10 -6.17 2.74
CA ALA A 140 14.43 -6.52 2.26
C ALA A 140 15.51 -5.62 2.87
N ASP A 141 16.78 -6.03 2.75
CA ASP A 141 17.93 -5.17 2.98
C ASP A 141 18.34 -4.52 1.66
N LEU A 142 18.78 -3.27 1.70
CA LEU A 142 19.29 -2.53 0.55
C LEU A 142 20.76 -2.17 0.80
N PRO A 143 21.71 -2.55 -0.07
CA PRO A 143 23.12 -2.26 0.12
C PRO A 143 23.39 -0.79 0.39
N GLY A 144 24.15 -0.50 1.44
CA GLY A 144 24.47 0.88 1.83
C GLY A 144 23.35 1.65 2.55
N GLN A 145 22.22 1.02 2.81
CA GLN A 145 21.11 1.63 3.52
C GLN A 145 20.81 0.90 4.83
N GLU A 146 20.42 1.65 5.86
CA GLU A 146 19.90 1.06 7.10
C GLU A 146 18.54 0.40 6.86
N ARG A 147 18.26 -0.72 7.56
CA ARG A 147 16.97 -1.38 7.50
C ARG A 147 15.84 -0.46 7.95
N GLN A 148 14.77 -0.42 7.18
CA GLN A 148 13.61 0.38 7.52
C GLN A 148 12.80 -0.27 8.65
N VAL A 149 12.59 0.47 9.74
CA VAL A 149 11.77 0.10 10.89
C VAL A 149 10.84 1.25 11.21
N GLY A 150 9.57 0.95 11.46
CA GLY A 150 8.57 1.98 11.76
C GLY A 150 8.36 2.96 10.59
N TRP A 151 8.52 2.46 9.38
CA TRP A 151 8.29 3.23 8.15
C TRP A 151 6.82 3.68 8.04
N LYS A 152 6.61 4.75 7.31
CA LYS A 152 5.29 5.28 6.94
C LYS A 152 5.32 5.75 5.50
N TRP A 153 4.17 5.72 4.87
CA TRP A 153 3.98 6.32 3.55
C TRP A 153 3.95 7.85 3.62
N HIS A 154 4.43 8.49 2.58
CA HIS A 154 4.06 9.86 2.27
C HIS A 154 2.71 9.84 1.53
N CYS A 155 1.61 10.08 2.26
CA CYS A 155 0.25 9.94 1.73
C CYS A 155 -0.19 11.15 0.91
N ALA A 156 0.23 12.37 1.32
CA ALA A 156 -0.14 13.64 0.69
C ALA A 156 0.43 13.75 -0.75
N PRO A 157 -0.05 14.68 -1.58
CA PRO A 157 0.59 15.00 -2.86
C PRO A 157 2.09 15.24 -2.74
N LEU A 158 2.86 14.90 -3.78
CA LEU A 158 4.33 15.04 -3.74
C LEU A 158 4.78 16.49 -3.54
N GLU A 159 3.98 17.45 -3.99
CA GLU A 159 4.23 18.90 -3.83
C GLU A 159 4.16 19.33 -2.36
N GLU A 160 3.53 18.55 -1.51
CA GLU A 160 3.41 18.79 -0.06
C GLU A 160 4.50 18.07 0.74
N TRP A 161 5.41 17.32 0.08
CA TRP A 161 6.50 16.64 0.76
C TRP A 161 7.54 17.64 1.27
N ASP A 162 7.84 17.56 2.56
CA ASP A 162 8.77 18.46 3.25
C ASP A 162 10.26 18.07 3.14
N GLY A 163 10.58 17.03 2.37
CA GLY A 163 11.94 16.51 2.22
C GLY A 163 12.37 15.53 3.30
N THR A 164 11.49 15.17 4.24
CA THR A 164 11.83 14.25 5.33
C THR A 164 11.28 12.84 5.11
N ASN A 165 11.87 11.85 5.79
CA ASN A 165 11.33 10.49 5.86
C ASN A 165 10.39 10.40 7.06
N PRO A 166 9.05 10.24 6.87
CA PRO A 166 8.12 10.10 7.96
C PRO A 166 8.31 8.75 8.65
N ARG A 167 8.81 8.79 9.89
CA ARG A 167 8.97 7.60 10.75
C ARG A 167 7.99 7.68 11.90
N SER A 168 7.53 6.54 12.40
CA SER A 168 6.74 6.56 13.63
C SER A 168 7.62 7.01 14.79
N SER A 169 7.07 7.83 15.68
CA SER A 169 7.76 8.33 16.89
C SER A 169 8.25 7.22 17.84
N ALA A 170 7.81 5.97 17.64
CA ALA A 170 8.24 4.82 18.43
C ALA A 170 9.64 4.26 18.06
N ALA A 171 10.25 4.73 16.96
CA ALA A 171 11.59 4.28 16.53
C ALA A 171 12.73 5.11 17.13
N ALA A 172 12.43 6.10 17.96
CA ALA A 172 13.40 7.04 18.58
C ALA A 172 13.67 6.77 20.07
N SER A 173 13.42 5.53 20.55
CA SER A 173 13.62 5.14 21.96
C SER A 173 14.67 4.06 22.10
#